data_8a26ad7fdb808257358b8a75ccaa8f15
#
_entry.id   8a26ad7fdb808257358b8a75ccaa8f15
#
_cell.length_a   1.000
_cell.length_b   1.000
_cell.length_c   1.000
_cell.angle_alpha   90.00
_cell.angle_beta   90.00
_cell.angle_gamma   90.00
#
_symmetry.space_group_name_H-M   'P 1'
#
loop_
_entity.id
_entity.type
_entity.pdbx_description
1 polymer ?
#
loop_
_entity_poly.entity_id
_entity_poly.type
_entity_poly.pdbx_seq_one_letter_code
_entity_poly.pdbx_strand_id
1 'polypeptide(L)'
;ETDGISIQPTPSIVTVGVGDDASKSLGSEFNSAGVSVYLLGKTTGEFAGSLYMKAIANLCAGELKEIDYKAERALWDLVIEANKNGVLAFANSVGVGGIAITLAKMAAVSSIGFSGEIKFDDSRFVFDESFSRAVVGVKDAIKFEELAKKYGVEFIKIGLSGGDEFILNDIK
;
A
#
# COMPACT_ATOMS: atom_id res chain seq x y z
N GLU A 1 -1.65 5.04 34.07
CA GLU A 1 -1.12 3.83 34.69
C GLU A 1 -2.29 2.92 35.11
N THR A 2 -2.22 1.66 34.71
CA THR A 2 -3.20 0.64 35.12
C THR A 2 -2.44 -0.56 35.67
N ASP A 3 -2.73 -0.95 36.90
CA ASP A 3 -2.08 -2.08 37.62
C ASP A 3 -0.54 -1.97 37.67
N GLY A 4 0.00 -0.78 37.84
CA GLY A 4 1.44 -0.52 37.84
C GLY A 4 2.13 -0.53 36.51
N ILE A 5 1.38 -0.68 35.40
CA ILE A 5 1.92 -0.64 34.04
C ILE A 5 1.70 0.75 33.44
N SER A 6 2.77 1.39 33.01
CA SER A 6 2.69 2.67 32.31
C SER A 6 1.91 2.54 30.99
N ILE A 7 0.99 3.48 30.76
CA ILE A 7 0.32 3.58 29.46
C ILE A 7 1.34 3.98 28.40
N GLN A 8 1.42 3.23 27.33
CA GLN A 8 2.30 3.56 26.20
C GLN A 8 1.86 4.90 25.58
N PRO A 9 2.81 5.77 25.17
CA PRO A 9 2.48 7.00 24.49
C PRO A 9 1.72 6.68 23.18
N THR A 10 0.44 6.98 23.17
CA THR A 10 -0.45 6.65 22.06
C THR A 10 -1.11 7.93 21.54
N PRO A 11 -0.46 8.68 20.63
CA PRO A 11 -1.08 9.85 20.04
C PRO A 11 -2.24 9.40 19.13
N SER A 12 -3.37 10.05 19.26
CA SER A 12 -4.52 9.87 18.37
C SER A 12 -4.67 11.11 17.50
N ILE A 13 -4.55 10.94 16.19
CA ILE A 13 -4.64 12.03 15.22
C ILE A 13 -5.86 11.78 14.35
N VAL A 14 -6.72 12.79 14.22
CA VAL A 14 -7.88 12.77 13.31
C VAL A 14 -7.69 13.86 12.26
N THR A 15 -7.78 13.47 11.00
CA THR A 15 -7.75 14.41 9.87
C THR A 15 -9.11 14.39 9.18
N VAL A 16 -9.68 15.56 8.97
CA VAL A 16 -10.96 15.72 8.24
C VAL A 16 -10.70 16.49 6.96
N GLY A 17 -11.17 15.93 5.84
CA GLY A 17 -11.12 16.56 4.54
C GLY A 17 -12.53 16.71 3.96
N VAL A 18 -12.73 17.68 3.08
CA VAL A 18 -13.96 17.86 2.32
C VAL A 18 -13.65 17.63 0.85
N GLY A 19 -14.40 16.73 0.23
CA GLY A 19 -14.32 16.46 -1.21
C GLY A 19 -15.47 17.17 -1.95
N ASP A 20 -15.19 17.68 -3.14
CA ASP A 20 -16.19 18.38 -3.97
C ASP A 20 -17.20 17.40 -4.62
N ASP A 21 -16.83 16.15 -4.80
CA ASP A 21 -17.62 15.15 -5.52
C ASP A 21 -17.42 13.76 -4.92
N ALA A 22 -18.40 13.29 -4.17
CA ALA A 22 -18.38 11.98 -3.52
C ALA A 22 -18.31 10.81 -4.53
N SER A 23 -18.78 10.99 -5.77
CA SER A 23 -18.73 9.95 -6.81
C SER A 23 -17.31 9.61 -7.26
N LYS A 24 -16.35 10.49 -6.96
CA LYS A 24 -14.92 10.31 -7.23
C LYS A 24 -14.14 9.70 -6.07
N SER A 25 -14.81 9.34 -4.99
CA SER A 25 -14.16 8.64 -3.88
C SER A 25 -13.69 7.26 -4.33
N LEU A 26 -12.44 6.92 -4.00
CA LEU A 26 -11.88 5.59 -4.25
C LEU A 26 -12.10 4.71 -3.01
N GLY A 27 -12.46 3.43 -3.26
CA GLY A 27 -12.38 2.39 -2.25
C GLY A 27 -10.92 1.97 -2.01
N SER A 28 -10.68 1.36 -0.86
CA SER A 28 -9.37 0.81 -0.48
C SER A 28 -9.24 -0.69 -0.76
N GLU A 29 -10.31 -1.33 -1.21
CA GLU A 29 -10.38 -2.75 -1.57
C GLU A 29 -10.42 -2.93 -3.10
N PHE A 30 -10.25 -4.17 -3.56
CA PHE A 30 -10.51 -4.49 -4.96
C PHE A 30 -12.00 -4.29 -5.27
N ASN A 31 -12.33 -3.58 -6.34
CA ASN A 31 -13.71 -3.27 -6.70
C ASN A 31 -14.19 -3.95 -7.98
N SER A 32 -13.28 -4.58 -8.73
CA SER A 32 -13.60 -5.32 -9.96
C SER A 32 -12.47 -6.28 -10.33
N ALA A 33 -12.83 -7.34 -11.07
CA ALA A 33 -11.86 -8.28 -11.64
C ALA A 33 -11.20 -7.71 -12.90
N GLY A 34 -9.99 -8.17 -13.19
CA GLY A 34 -9.23 -7.82 -14.40
C GLY A 34 -8.53 -6.46 -14.32
N VAL A 35 -8.53 -5.79 -13.18
CA VAL A 35 -7.84 -4.52 -13.01
C VAL A 35 -6.34 -4.75 -12.79
N SER A 36 -5.50 -4.02 -13.52
CA SER A 36 -4.06 -4.02 -13.32
C SER A 36 -3.69 -3.38 -11.98
N VAL A 37 -2.94 -4.10 -11.16
CA VAL A 37 -2.52 -3.67 -9.82
C VAL A 37 -1.07 -3.22 -9.88
N TYR A 38 -0.80 -2.02 -9.35
CA TYR A 38 0.53 -1.43 -9.29
C TYR A 38 0.92 -1.14 -7.84
N LEU A 39 2.18 -1.37 -7.53
CA LEU A 39 2.85 -0.86 -6.34
C LEU A 39 3.53 0.45 -6.69
N LEU A 40 3.33 1.47 -5.88
CA LEU A 40 3.97 2.79 -5.95
C LEU A 40 4.95 2.97 -4.81
N GLY A 41 6.04 3.69 -5.08
CA GLY A 41 7.07 4.00 -4.10
C GLY A 41 8.13 2.91 -3.94
N LYS A 42 9.15 3.22 -3.17
CA LYS A 42 10.33 2.36 -2.95
C LYS A 42 10.15 1.41 -1.80
N THR A 43 10.54 0.15 -2.00
CA THR A 43 10.77 -0.82 -0.92
C THR A 43 12.22 -0.72 -0.47
N THR A 44 12.47 -0.40 0.79
CA THR A 44 13.81 -0.09 1.33
C THR A 44 14.29 -1.04 2.41
N GLY A 45 13.53 -2.09 2.72
CA GLY A 45 13.86 -3.05 3.76
C GLY A 45 13.61 -2.53 5.17
N GLU A 46 12.49 -1.81 5.39
CA GLU A 46 12.15 -1.29 6.70
C GLU A 46 11.40 -2.34 7.54
N PHE A 47 12.08 -2.87 8.54
CA PHE A 47 11.54 -3.88 9.45
C PHE A 47 11.51 -3.42 10.91
N ALA A 48 12.10 -2.27 11.25
CA ALA A 48 12.12 -1.74 12.61
C ALA A 48 10.71 -1.53 13.14
N GLY A 49 10.39 -2.15 14.28
CA GLY A 49 9.06 -2.09 14.89
C GLY A 49 7.92 -2.73 14.09
N SER A 50 8.23 -3.41 12.97
CA SER A 50 7.23 -3.99 12.07
C SER A 50 6.47 -5.17 12.67
N LEU A 51 5.31 -5.45 12.08
CA LEU A 51 4.54 -6.66 12.40
C LEU A 51 5.35 -7.94 12.13
N TYR A 52 6.18 -7.94 11.07
CA TYR A 52 7.06 -9.05 10.74
C TYR A 52 8.03 -9.36 11.87
N MET A 53 8.75 -8.35 12.39
CA MET A 53 9.67 -8.53 13.51
C MET A 53 8.95 -9.00 14.78
N LYS A 54 7.77 -8.48 15.04
CA LYS A 54 6.96 -8.91 16.17
C LYS A 54 6.51 -10.37 16.03
N ALA A 55 6.04 -10.76 14.84
CA ALA A 55 5.49 -12.10 14.60
C ALA A 55 6.57 -13.20 14.56
N ILE A 56 7.72 -12.92 13.95
CA ILE A 56 8.78 -13.93 13.72
C ILE A 56 9.80 -13.96 14.88
N ALA A 57 10.18 -12.81 15.40
CA ALA A 57 11.24 -12.71 16.40
C ALA A 57 10.73 -12.31 17.79
N ASN A 58 9.44 -12.03 17.95
CA ASN A 58 8.84 -11.45 19.16
C ASN A 58 9.57 -10.18 19.63
N LEU A 59 10.05 -9.39 18.69
CA LEU A 59 10.78 -8.16 18.92
C LEU A 59 10.00 -6.94 18.42
N CYS A 60 10.06 -5.88 19.22
CA CYS A 60 9.64 -4.55 18.80
C CYS A 60 10.83 -3.61 19.02
N ALA A 61 11.76 -3.63 18.08
CA ALA A 61 13.04 -2.93 18.18
C ALA A 61 13.53 -2.50 16.80
N GLY A 62 14.58 -1.70 16.80
CA GLY A 62 15.22 -1.15 15.61
C GLY A 62 15.06 0.37 15.54
N GLU A 63 15.81 0.98 14.64
CA GLU A 63 15.76 2.41 14.37
C GLU A 63 14.96 2.64 13.11
N LEU A 64 13.93 3.50 13.20
CA LEU A 64 13.11 3.88 12.06
C LEU A 64 13.90 4.81 11.14
N LYS A 65 13.80 4.58 9.83
CA LYS A 65 14.35 5.50 8.84
C LYS A 65 13.59 6.81 8.82
N GLU A 66 14.27 7.86 8.39
CA GLU A 66 13.62 9.15 8.17
C GLU A 66 12.66 9.07 6.98
N ILE A 67 11.55 9.80 7.11
CA ILE A 67 10.55 9.90 6.04
C ILE A 67 11.05 10.90 4.99
N ASP A 68 11.07 10.48 3.73
CA ASP A 68 11.25 11.39 2.60
C ASP A 68 9.93 12.11 2.29
N TYR A 69 9.75 13.28 2.89
CA TYR A 69 8.55 14.11 2.70
C TYR A 69 8.32 14.55 1.25
N LYS A 70 9.38 14.59 0.42
CA LYS A 70 9.24 14.93 -1.00
C LYS A 70 8.65 13.75 -1.77
N ALA A 71 9.14 12.54 -1.51
CA ALA A 71 8.59 11.32 -2.08
C ALA A 71 7.13 11.10 -1.64
N GLU A 72 6.84 11.32 -0.36
CA GLU A 72 5.48 11.23 0.20
C GLU A 72 4.54 12.22 -0.50
N ARG A 73 4.95 13.47 -0.65
CA ARG A 73 4.14 14.48 -1.34
C ARG A 73 3.93 14.14 -2.82
N ALA A 74 4.96 13.68 -3.52
CA ALA A 74 4.86 13.28 -4.92
C ALA A 74 3.86 12.12 -5.11
N LEU A 75 3.88 11.15 -4.19
CA LEU A 75 2.93 10.03 -4.18
C LEU A 75 1.49 10.52 -4.02
N TRP A 76 1.22 11.42 -3.07
CA TRP A 76 -0.12 11.99 -2.87
C TRP A 76 -0.60 12.75 -4.09
N ASP A 77 0.24 13.62 -4.64
CA ASP A 77 -0.09 14.43 -5.81
C ASP A 77 -0.38 13.53 -7.04
N LEU A 78 0.39 12.46 -7.23
CA LEU A 78 0.13 11.46 -8.27
C LEU A 78 -1.23 10.78 -8.09
N VAL A 79 -1.52 10.25 -6.89
CA VAL A 79 -2.76 9.52 -6.64
C VAL A 79 -3.98 10.43 -6.81
N ILE A 80 -3.91 11.67 -6.32
CA ILE A 80 -4.96 12.68 -6.48
C ILE A 80 -5.19 13.00 -7.96
N GLU A 81 -4.12 13.25 -8.71
CA GLU A 81 -4.24 13.61 -10.13
C GLU A 81 -4.73 12.44 -10.97
N ALA A 82 -4.22 11.22 -10.73
CA ALA A 82 -4.67 10.01 -11.42
C ALA A 82 -6.15 9.72 -11.13
N ASN A 83 -6.61 9.94 -9.89
CA ASN A 83 -8.02 9.83 -9.53
C ASN A 83 -8.88 10.88 -10.23
N LYS A 84 -8.50 12.16 -10.21
CA LYS A 84 -9.21 13.24 -10.92
C LYS A 84 -9.38 12.93 -12.40
N ASN A 85 -8.41 12.29 -13.01
CA ASN A 85 -8.44 11.87 -14.41
C ASN A 85 -9.21 10.57 -14.67
N GLY A 86 -9.79 9.93 -13.65
CA GLY A 86 -10.53 8.68 -13.77
C GLY A 86 -9.68 7.46 -14.12
N VAL A 87 -8.36 7.55 -13.92
CA VAL A 87 -7.38 6.50 -14.26
C VAL A 87 -7.37 5.38 -13.22
N LEU A 88 -7.72 5.69 -11.96
CA LEU A 88 -7.71 4.72 -10.87
C LEU A 88 -9.06 4.02 -10.70
N ALA A 89 -9.02 2.77 -10.29
CA ALA A 89 -10.16 1.98 -9.83
C ALA A 89 -10.26 1.97 -8.31
N PHE A 90 -9.14 1.82 -7.63
CA PHE A 90 -9.01 1.78 -6.18
C PHE A 90 -7.60 2.26 -5.78
N ALA A 91 -7.42 2.62 -4.51
CA ALA A 91 -6.13 2.96 -3.94
C ALA A 91 -6.09 2.60 -2.45
N ASN A 92 -4.98 2.01 -2.00
CA ASN A 92 -4.73 1.70 -0.59
C ASN A 92 -3.28 2.02 -0.23
N SER A 93 -3.04 2.56 0.95
CA SER A 93 -1.67 2.74 1.45
C SER A 93 -1.09 1.39 1.87
N VAL A 94 0.21 1.18 1.63
CA VAL A 94 0.93 0.04 2.20
C VAL A 94 1.31 0.40 3.63
N GLY A 95 0.80 -0.36 4.59
CA GLY A 95 0.98 -0.11 6.01
C GLY A 95 1.49 -1.35 6.75
N VAL A 96 0.93 -1.57 7.94
CA VAL A 96 1.31 -2.66 8.84
C VAL A 96 1.22 -4.03 8.16
N GLY A 97 2.34 -4.76 8.18
CA GLY A 97 2.51 -6.06 7.54
C GLY A 97 2.94 -5.99 6.07
N GLY A 98 3.24 -4.79 5.57
CA GLY A 98 3.76 -4.59 4.21
C GLY A 98 2.75 -4.89 3.11
N ILE A 99 3.28 -5.07 1.90
CA ILE A 99 2.45 -5.25 0.71
C ILE A 99 1.65 -6.57 0.72
N ALA A 100 2.24 -7.64 1.25
CA ALA A 100 1.56 -8.94 1.31
C ALA A 100 0.27 -8.86 2.13
N ILE A 101 0.34 -8.27 3.33
CA ILE A 101 -0.84 -8.12 4.20
C ILE A 101 -1.81 -7.08 3.64
N THR A 102 -1.32 -6.01 3.01
CA THR A 102 -2.18 -5.02 2.35
C THR A 102 -3.02 -5.69 1.25
N LEU A 103 -2.40 -6.42 0.32
CA LEU A 103 -3.11 -7.12 -0.75
C LEU A 103 -4.07 -8.19 -0.23
N ALA A 104 -3.64 -8.98 0.77
CA ALA A 104 -4.48 -10.01 1.37
C ALA A 104 -5.74 -9.41 2.04
N LYS A 105 -5.59 -8.28 2.75
CA LYS A 105 -6.73 -7.54 3.33
C LYS A 105 -7.66 -7.01 2.25
N MET A 106 -7.12 -6.45 1.16
CA MET A 106 -7.92 -5.97 0.04
C MET A 106 -8.76 -7.10 -0.58
N ALA A 107 -8.17 -8.27 -0.78
CA ALA A 107 -8.87 -9.45 -1.28
C ALA A 107 -9.94 -9.96 -0.31
N ALA A 108 -9.60 -10.07 0.98
CA ALA A 108 -10.51 -10.56 2.00
C ALA A 108 -11.75 -9.68 2.17
N VAL A 109 -11.59 -8.35 2.14
CA VAL A 109 -12.71 -7.40 2.29
C VAL A 109 -13.62 -7.41 1.07
N SER A 110 -13.04 -7.48 -0.13
CA SER A 110 -13.82 -7.42 -1.37
C SER A 110 -14.38 -8.76 -1.82
N SER A 111 -13.86 -9.88 -1.31
CA SER A 111 -14.09 -11.23 -1.85
C SER A 111 -13.69 -11.35 -3.33
N ILE A 112 -12.76 -10.53 -3.78
CA ILE A 112 -12.14 -10.58 -5.10
C ILE A 112 -10.70 -10.99 -4.91
N GLY A 113 -10.26 -12.05 -5.57
CA GLY A 113 -8.91 -12.57 -5.48
C GLY A 113 -7.86 -11.65 -6.11
N PHE A 114 -6.63 -12.04 -5.98
CA PHE A 114 -5.48 -11.39 -6.57
C PHE A 114 -4.50 -12.43 -7.10
N SER A 115 -3.94 -12.21 -8.26
CA SER A 115 -2.85 -13.02 -8.80
C SER A 115 -1.73 -12.11 -9.28
N GLY A 116 -0.55 -12.31 -8.72
CA GLY A 116 0.59 -11.48 -9.08
C GLY A 116 1.93 -11.97 -8.56
N GLU A 117 2.97 -11.28 -9.02
CA GLU A 117 4.35 -11.56 -8.69
C GLU A 117 5.11 -10.26 -8.42
N ILE A 118 5.92 -10.25 -7.36
CA ILE A 118 6.85 -9.17 -7.04
C ILE A 118 8.21 -9.81 -6.77
N LYS A 119 9.21 -9.41 -7.57
CA LYS A 119 10.59 -9.87 -7.40
C LYS A 119 11.37 -8.87 -6.56
N PHE A 120 11.75 -9.29 -5.38
CA PHE A 120 12.69 -8.60 -4.52
C PHE A 120 13.94 -9.45 -4.36
N ASP A 121 15.08 -8.82 -4.09
CA ASP A 121 16.34 -9.52 -3.78
C ASP A 121 16.21 -10.37 -2.50
N ASP A 122 15.36 -9.95 -1.58
CA ASP A 122 14.99 -10.67 -0.35
C ASP A 122 13.48 -10.89 -0.33
N SER A 123 13.06 -12.14 -0.29
CA SER A 123 11.63 -12.51 -0.27
C SER A 123 10.86 -11.93 0.92
N ARG A 124 11.54 -11.58 2.02
CA ARG A 124 10.93 -10.94 3.19
C ARG A 124 10.40 -9.54 2.90
N PHE A 125 10.88 -8.89 1.84
CA PHE A 125 10.48 -7.53 1.48
C PHE A 125 9.01 -7.39 1.10
N VAL A 126 8.29 -8.48 0.90
CA VAL A 126 6.82 -8.45 0.78
C VAL A 126 6.14 -8.05 2.10
N PHE A 127 6.83 -8.21 3.25
CA PHE A 127 6.38 -7.84 4.59
C PHE A 127 7.05 -6.55 5.12
N ASP A 128 7.85 -5.91 4.31
CA ASP A 128 8.50 -4.64 4.63
C ASP A 128 7.48 -3.53 4.85
N GLU A 129 7.73 -2.66 5.82
CA GLU A 129 6.87 -1.54 6.18
C GLU A 129 7.47 -0.18 5.80
N SER A 130 8.21 -0.12 4.68
CA SER A 130 8.74 1.15 4.15
C SER A 130 7.65 2.19 3.94
N PHE A 131 7.99 3.43 4.22
CA PHE A 131 7.09 4.59 4.06
C PHE A 131 6.82 4.91 2.58
N SER A 132 5.86 5.81 2.37
CA SER A 132 5.56 6.41 1.05
C SER A 132 5.28 5.39 -0.05
N ARG A 133 4.45 4.37 0.27
CA ARG A 133 4.02 3.35 -0.68
C ARG A 133 2.50 3.21 -0.74
N ALA A 134 2.00 2.92 -1.93
CA ALA A 134 0.59 2.63 -2.15
C ALA A 134 0.39 1.50 -3.16
N VAL A 135 -0.71 0.78 -3.03
CA VAL A 135 -1.24 -0.14 -4.03
C VAL A 135 -2.39 0.55 -4.74
N VAL A 136 -2.35 0.58 -6.07
CA VAL A 136 -3.42 1.18 -6.88
C VAL A 136 -3.90 0.24 -7.96
N GLY A 137 -5.20 0.26 -8.21
CA GLY A 137 -5.81 -0.36 -9.38
C GLY A 137 -5.87 0.62 -10.54
N VAL A 138 -5.38 0.24 -11.69
CA VAL A 138 -5.22 1.11 -12.86
C VAL A 138 -6.10 0.65 -14.00
N LYS A 139 -6.97 1.55 -14.49
CA LYS A 139 -7.87 1.34 -15.63
C LYS A 139 -7.20 1.64 -16.98
N ASP A 140 -6.33 2.65 -17.00
CA ASP A 140 -5.59 3.11 -18.19
C ASP A 140 -4.09 3.14 -17.84
N ALA A 141 -3.38 2.08 -18.21
CA ALA A 141 -1.96 1.90 -17.88
C ALA A 141 -1.08 2.97 -18.54
N ILE A 142 -1.36 3.34 -19.80
CA ILE A 142 -0.54 4.31 -20.54
C ILE A 142 -0.59 5.66 -19.83
N LYS A 143 -1.79 6.15 -19.61
CA LYS A 143 -2.00 7.45 -18.96
C LYS A 143 -1.47 7.47 -17.52
N PHE A 144 -1.61 6.36 -16.81
CA PHE A 144 -1.10 6.24 -15.44
C PHE A 144 0.43 6.32 -15.40
N GLU A 145 1.12 5.57 -16.26
CA GLU A 145 2.58 5.54 -16.29
C GLU A 145 3.18 6.90 -16.73
N GLU A 146 2.50 7.62 -17.63
CA GLU A 146 2.87 9.01 -17.97
C GLU A 146 2.77 9.93 -16.77
N LEU A 147 1.67 9.83 -16.00
CA LEU A 147 1.50 10.61 -14.76
C LEU A 147 2.54 10.24 -13.72
N ALA A 148 2.80 8.95 -13.49
CA ALA A 148 3.80 8.50 -12.52
C ALA A 148 5.21 9.03 -12.85
N LYS A 149 5.59 8.99 -14.13
CA LYS A 149 6.84 9.59 -14.60
C LYS A 149 6.89 11.10 -14.40
N LYS A 150 5.78 11.81 -14.69
CA LYS A 150 5.65 13.27 -14.49
C LYS A 150 5.88 13.66 -13.02
N TYR A 151 5.35 12.89 -12.08
CA TYR A 151 5.50 13.14 -10.65
C TYR A 151 6.78 12.54 -10.06
N GLY A 152 7.57 11.78 -10.84
CA GLY A 152 8.81 11.14 -10.37
C GLY A 152 8.58 10.03 -9.34
N VAL A 153 7.41 9.40 -9.36
CA VAL A 153 7.07 8.29 -8.46
C VAL A 153 7.45 6.97 -9.12
N GLU A 154 8.23 6.16 -8.41
CA GLU A 154 8.54 4.80 -8.85
C GLU A 154 7.28 3.93 -8.81
N PHE A 155 7.12 3.09 -9.81
CA PHE A 155 5.98 2.17 -9.90
C PHE A 155 6.38 0.85 -10.55
N ILE A 156 5.68 -0.20 -10.17
CA ILE A 156 5.80 -1.52 -10.77
C ILE A 156 4.41 -2.16 -10.86
N LYS A 157 4.08 -2.75 -12.00
CA LYS A 157 2.90 -3.61 -12.11
C LYS A 157 3.18 -4.91 -11.40
N ILE A 158 2.30 -5.29 -10.46
CA ILE A 158 2.49 -6.45 -9.57
C ILE A 158 1.49 -7.57 -9.82
N GLY A 159 0.44 -7.35 -10.60
CA GLY A 159 -0.55 -8.38 -10.89
C GLY A 159 -1.87 -7.85 -11.38
N LEU A 160 -2.91 -8.67 -11.18
CA LEU A 160 -4.29 -8.40 -11.54
C LEU A 160 -5.21 -8.76 -10.36
N SER A 161 -6.23 -7.95 -10.14
CA SER A 161 -7.35 -8.32 -9.26
C SER A 161 -8.28 -9.27 -10.00
N GLY A 162 -8.83 -10.27 -9.31
CA GLY A 162 -9.81 -11.21 -9.88
C GLY A 162 -9.63 -12.63 -9.40
N GLY A 163 -10.59 -13.48 -9.76
CA GLY A 163 -10.67 -14.85 -9.28
C GLY A 163 -11.10 -14.95 -7.82
N ASP A 164 -11.05 -16.16 -7.29
CA ASP A 164 -11.49 -16.50 -5.92
C ASP A 164 -10.29 -16.79 -5.00
N GLU A 165 -9.08 -16.79 -5.53
CA GLU A 165 -7.85 -17.10 -4.79
C GLU A 165 -6.96 -15.85 -4.64
N PHE A 166 -6.23 -15.80 -3.55
CA PHE A 166 -5.13 -14.87 -3.36
C PHE A 166 -3.82 -15.57 -3.66
N ILE A 167 -3.09 -15.08 -4.67
CA ILE A 167 -1.78 -15.62 -5.07
C ILE A 167 -0.80 -14.46 -5.19
N LEU A 168 0.19 -14.44 -4.32
CA LEU A 168 1.33 -13.53 -4.39
C LEU A 168 2.62 -14.34 -4.43
N ASN A 169 3.34 -14.30 -5.54
CA ASN A 169 4.44 -15.22 -5.82
C ASN A 169 3.93 -16.68 -5.70
N ASP A 170 4.59 -17.51 -4.91
CA ASP A 170 4.20 -18.90 -4.66
C ASP A 170 3.33 -19.07 -3.40
N ILE A 171 2.88 -17.95 -2.78
CA ILE A 171 2.06 -17.96 -1.55
C ILE A 171 0.58 -17.95 -1.95
N LYS A 172 -0.15 -18.97 -1.47
CA LYS A 172 -1.62 -19.05 -1.55
C LYS A 172 -2.24 -18.82 -0.18
#